data_650138393147a2661635c46e15878267
#
_entry.id   650138393147a2661635c46e15878267
#
_cell.length_a   1.000
_cell.length_b   1.000
_cell.length_c   1.000
_cell.angle_alpha   90.00
_cell.angle_beta   90.00
_cell.angle_gamma   90.00
#
_symmetry.space_group_name_H-M   'P 1'
#
loop_
_entity.id
_entity.type
_entity.pdbx_description
1 polymer ?
#
loop_
_entity_poly.entity_id
_entity_poly.type
_entity_poly.pdbx_seq_one_letter_code
_entity_poly.pdbx_strand_id
1 'polypeptide(L)'
;MPDTQTPDLHGVFRFVARLHTLAKRGMRAALAGQPKCRYGMLESLHGLIEQHGQNGAIYVSEIARHMHQPLPAISRGLRMMEQDGHIVRETDPRDRRKTLVRLTQAGEAARLANEQAMNDYFARIMARLTPEELAQANAVKDALLDAIAAENAAMETQFSPKGEPPHDKDI
;
A
#
# COMPACT_ATOMS: atom_id res chain seq x y z
N MET A 1 12.27 -38.31 15.15
CA MET A 1 11.14 -37.62 14.51
C MET A 1 11.17 -36.20 15.08
N PRO A 2 11.34 -35.12 14.30
CA PRO A 2 11.23 -33.78 14.83
C PRO A 2 9.79 -33.56 15.27
N ASP A 3 9.64 -33.15 16.52
CA ASP A 3 8.38 -32.81 17.17
C ASP A 3 7.73 -31.65 16.35
N THR A 4 6.66 -31.95 15.65
CA THR A 4 5.91 -30.95 14.89
C THR A 4 5.14 -30.11 15.91
N GLN A 5 5.84 -29.14 16.51
CA GLN A 5 5.19 -28.17 17.39
C GLN A 5 4.07 -27.50 16.59
N THR A 6 2.84 -27.80 16.97
CA THR A 6 1.65 -27.11 16.45
C THR A 6 1.87 -25.61 16.66
N PRO A 7 1.81 -24.78 15.60
CA PRO A 7 2.08 -23.35 15.76
C PRO A 7 1.14 -22.74 16.81
N ASP A 8 1.69 -21.97 17.76
CA ASP A 8 0.85 -21.19 18.69
C ASP A 8 0.15 -20.05 17.92
N LEU A 9 -0.92 -20.38 17.24
CA LEU A 9 -1.71 -19.44 16.44
C LEU A 9 -2.18 -18.23 17.27
N HIS A 10 -2.50 -18.43 18.56
CA HIS A 10 -2.88 -17.34 19.46
C HIS A 10 -1.69 -16.41 19.75
N GLY A 11 -0.49 -16.96 19.91
CA GLY A 11 0.75 -16.20 20.09
C GLY A 11 1.08 -15.38 18.85
N VAL A 12 0.99 -16.00 17.66
CA VAL A 12 1.20 -15.32 16.38
C VAL A 12 0.19 -14.18 16.18
N PHE A 13 -1.10 -14.46 16.41
CA PHE A 13 -2.13 -13.43 16.26
C PHE A 13 -1.89 -12.23 17.22
N ARG A 14 -1.60 -12.49 18.50
CA ARG A 14 -1.29 -11.43 19.47
C ARG A 14 -0.04 -10.64 19.07
N PHE A 15 0.99 -11.29 18.56
CA PHE A 15 2.19 -10.64 18.07
C PHE A 15 1.87 -9.69 16.91
N VAL A 16 1.18 -10.16 15.87
CA VAL A 16 0.80 -9.36 14.70
C VAL A 16 -0.08 -8.16 15.11
N ALA A 17 -1.09 -8.38 15.96
CA ALA A 17 -1.97 -7.32 16.45
C ALA A 17 -1.20 -6.26 17.26
N ARG A 18 -0.26 -6.69 18.12
CA ARG A 18 0.60 -5.78 18.90
C ARG A 18 1.56 -5.02 18.01
N LEU A 19 2.21 -5.70 17.06
CA LEU A 19 3.12 -5.09 16.09
C LEU A 19 2.38 -4.02 15.28
N HIS A 20 1.21 -4.34 14.72
CA HIS A 20 0.38 -3.40 13.98
C HIS A 20 0.01 -2.16 14.83
N THR A 21 -0.39 -2.37 16.08
CA THR A 21 -0.79 -1.28 16.99
C THR A 21 0.39 -0.36 17.30
N LEU A 22 1.56 -0.94 17.63
CA LEU A 22 2.77 -0.18 17.93
C LEU A 22 3.28 0.56 16.70
N ALA A 23 3.35 -0.11 15.55
CA ALA A 23 3.77 0.48 14.29
C ALA A 23 2.87 1.66 13.89
N LYS A 24 1.55 1.47 13.93
CA LYS A 24 0.58 2.54 13.63
C LYS A 24 0.72 3.75 14.55
N ARG A 25 0.93 3.53 15.85
CA ARG A 25 1.17 4.60 16.83
C ARG A 25 2.48 5.34 16.55
N GLY A 26 3.55 4.61 16.29
CA GLY A 26 4.88 5.16 16.01
C GLY A 26 4.91 5.96 14.71
N MET A 27 4.37 5.41 13.63
CA MET A 27 4.25 6.12 12.35
C MET A 27 3.45 7.41 12.47
N ARG A 28 2.32 7.37 13.21
CA ARG A 28 1.52 8.59 13.46
C ARG A 28 2.33 9.64 14.22
N ALA A 29 3.10 9.22 15.22
CA ALA A 29 3.96 10.14 15.98
C ALA A 29 5.10 10.70 15.12
N ALA A 30 5.73 9.88 14.27
CA ALA A 30 6.78 10.31 13.36
C ALA A 30 6.27 11.37 12.34
N LEU A 31 5.03 11.26 11.91
CA LEU A 31 4.40 12.16 10.95
C LEU A 31 3.65 13.35 11.58
N ALA A 32 3.66 13.49 12.91
CA ALA A 32 2.85 14.50 13.59
C ALA A 32 3.24 15.95 13.25
N GLY A 33 4.50 16.19 12.87
CA GLY A 33 5.01 17.50 12.45
C GLY A 33 4.99 17.74 10.94
N GLN A 34 4.52 16.78 10.16
CA GLN A 34 4.57 16.84 8.70
C GLN A 34 3.25 17.40 8.12
N PRO A 35 3.26 17.89 6.88
CA PRO A 35 2.05 18.32 6.19
C PRO A 35 0.98 17.23 6.29
N LYS A 36 -0.25 17.64 6.62
CA LYS A 36 -1.38 16.70 6.74
C LYS A 36 -1.63 16.03 5.39
N CYS A 37 -0.96 14.94 5.16
CA CYS A 37 -1.25 14.10 4.01
C CYS A 37 -1.53 12.67 4.47
N ARG A 38 -2.26 11.94 3.66
CA ARG A 38 -2.41 10.49 3.82
C ARG A 38 -1.15 9.82 3.28
N TYR A 39 -0.10 9.79 4.10
CA TYR A 39 1.22 9.27 3.71
C TYR A 39 1.13 8.02 2.83
N GLY A 40 0.43 6.99 3.29
CA GLY A 40 0.33 5.75 2.53
C GLY A 40 -0.35 5.91 1.16
N MET A 41 -1.33 6.81 1.04
CA MET A 41 -2.00 7.04 -0.24
C MET A 41 -1.14 7.88 -1.20
N LEU A 42 -0.39 8.83 -0.66
CA LEU A 42 0.51 9.68 -1.46
C LEU A 42 1.69 8.87 -2.01
N GLU A 43 2.27 8.02 -1.18
CA GLU A 43 3.35 7.10 -1.55
C GLU A 43 2.88 6.06 -2.57
N SER A 44 1.72 5.44 -2.33
CA SER A 44 1.13 4.50 -3.29
C SER A 44 0.82 5.15 -4.63
N LEU A 45 0.30 6.39 -4.61
CA LEU A 45 0.00 7.12 -5.84
C LEU A 45 1.27 7.43 -6.64
N HIS A 46 2.33 7.88 -5.97
CA HIS A 46 3.63 8.12 -6.60
C HIS A 46 4.16 6.84 -7.27
N GLY A 47 4.23 5.73 -6.53
CA GLY A 47 4.69 4.46 -7.08
C GLY A 47 3.83 3.95 -8.26
N LEU A 48 2.51 4.12 -8.19
CA LEU A 48 1.62 3.76 -9.30
C LEU A 48 1.81 4.66 -10.54
N ILE A 49 2.07 5.95 -10.35
CA ILE A 49 2.38 6.85 -11.46
C ILE A 49 3.70 6.46 -12.12
N GLU A 50 4.73 6.10 -11.35
CA GLU A 50 6.01 5.65 -11.90
C GLU A 50 5.90 4.33 -12.67
N GLN A 51 5.14 3.36 -12.13
CA GLN A 51 5.06 2.00 -12.70
C GLN A 51 4.06 1.89 -13.86
N HIS A 52 2.95 2.60 -13.78
CA HIS A 52 1.79 2.43 -14.67
C HIS A 52 1.30 3.73 -15.30
N GLY A 53 1.83 4.88 -14.87
CA GLY A 53 1.41 6.19 -15.36
C GLY A 53 1.94 6.50 -16.76
N GLN A 54 1.26 7.44 -17.41
CA GLN A 54 1.68 8.00 -18.69
C GLN A 54 1.88 9.50 -18.54
N ASN A 55 3.08 10.00 -18.91
CA ASN A 55 3.42 11.42 -18.80
C ASN A 55 3.20 11.99 -17.37
N GLY A 56 3.54 11.22 -16.34
CA GLY A 56 3.39 11.63 -14.94
C GLY A 56 1.95 11.69 -14.43
N ALA A 57 1.02 10.96 -15.07
CA ALA A 57 -0.38 10.86 -14.67
C ALA A 57 -0.88 9.43 -14.71
N ILE A 58 -1.92 9.14 -13.94
CA ILE A 58 -2.58 7.83 -13.90
C ILE A 58 -4.11 8.01 -13.83
N TYR A 59 -4.87 7.09 -14.41
CA TYR A 59 -6.32 7.13 -14.34
C TYR A 59 -6.84 6.70 -12.95
N VAL A 60 -7.90 7.35 -12.48
CA VAL A 60 -8.56 7.01 -11.21
C VAL A 60 -9.01 5.55 -11.17
N SER A 61 -9.46 4.99 -12.30
CA SER A 61 -9.84 3.58 -12.43
C SER A 61 -8.65 2.63 -12.26
N GLU A 62 -7.49 3.01 -12.75
CA GLU A 62 -6.26 2.21 -12.59
C GLU A 62 -5.77 2.25 -11.15
N ILE A 63 -5.83 3.42 -10.48
CA ILE A 63 -5.52 3.52 -9.05
C ILE A 63 -6.42 2.57 -8.26
N ALA A 64 -7.75 2.58 -8.53
CA ALA A 64 -8.71 1.71 -7.83
C ALA A 64 -8.40 0.23 -8.05
N ARG A 65 -8.06 -0.16 -9.27
CA ARG A 65 -7.70 -1.52 -9.64
C ARG A 65 -6.44 -1.99 -8.93
N HIS A 66 -5.36 -1.21 -9.00
CA HIS A 66 -4.07 -1.60 -8.41
C HIS A 66 -4.08 -1.57 -6.88
N MET A 67 -4.85 -0.68 -6.27
CA MET A 67 -5.02 -0.64 -4.82
C MET A 67 -6.05 -1.64 -4.28
N HIS A 68 -6.71 -2.41 -5.14
CA HIS A 68 -7.79 -3.32 -4.79
C HIS A 68 -8.87 -2.66 -3.91
N GLN A 69 -9.23 -1.41 -4.25
CA GLN A 69 -10.19 -0.59 -3.51
C GLN A 69 -11.36 -0.17 -4.39
N PRO A 70 -12.57 -0.09 -3.83
CA PRO A 70 -13.72 0.41 -4.57
C PRO A 70 -13.49 1.85 -5.06
N LEU A 71 -13.89 2.13 -6.31
CA LEU A 71 -13.75 3.43 -6.94
C LEU A 71 -14.27 4.60 -6.09
N PRO A 72 -15.43 4.48 -5.37
CA PRO A 72 -15.89 5.55 -4.49
C PRO A 72 -14.94 5.84 -3.31
N ALA A 73 -14.25 4.84 -2.78
CA ALA A 73 -13.28 5.01 -1.69
C ALA A 73 -12.05 5.78 -2.18
N ILE A 74 -11.50 5.38 -3.34
CA ILE A 74 -10.39 6.07 -4.01
C ILE A 74 -10.79 7.53 -4.33
N SER A 75 -11.96 7.74 -4.94
CA SER A 75 -12.43 9.08 -5.29
C SER A 75 -12.55 10.01 -4.09
N ARG A 76 -12.98 9.51 -2.92
CA ARG A 76 -13.01 10.29 -1.68
C ARG A 76 -11.60 10.65 -1.18
N GLY A 77 -10.68 9.68 -1.22
CA GLY A 77 -9.28 9.92 -0.82
C GLY A 77 -8.60 10.97 -1.72
N LEU A 78 -8.77 10.83 -3.03
CA LEU A 78 -8.22 11.77 -4.02
C LEU A 78 -8.81 13.18 -3.86
N ARG A 79 -10.12 13.30 -3.58
CA ARG A 79 -10.74 14.61 -3.33
C ARG A 79 -10.10 15.34 -2.16
N MET A 80 -9.79 14.63 -1.07
CA MET A 80 -9.11 15.22 0.07
C MET A 80 -7.69 15.65 -0.27
N MET A 81 -6.94 14.86 -1.03
CA MET A 81 -5.59 15.21 -1.46
C MET A 81 -5.58 16.40 -2.41
N GLU A 82 -6.61 16.54 -3.24
CA GLU A 82 -6.80 17.69 -4.13
C GLU A 82 -7.13 18.96 -3.34
N GLN A 83 -8.00 18.86 -2.31
CA GLN A 83 -8.30 19.97 -1.39
C GLN A 83 -7.06 20.40 -0.59
N ASP A 84 -6.18 19.47 -0.24
CA ASP A 84 -4.90 19.75 0.42
C ASP A 84 -3.83 20.26 -0.56
N GLY A 85 -4.14 20.34 -1.86
CA GLY A 85 -3.24 20.84 -2.90
C GLY A 85 -2.13 19.87 -3.32
N HIS A 86 -2.18 18.60 -2.90
CA HIS A 86 -1.14 17.60 -3.18
C HIS A 86 -1.27 16.95 -4.55
N ILE A 87 -2.45 16.96 -5.13
CA ILE A 87 -2.72 16.44 -6.47
C ILE A 87 -3.58 17.41 -7.26
N VAL A 88 -3.60 17.22 -8.57
CA VAL A 88 -4.58 17.77 -9.49
C VAL A 88 -5.31 16.63 -10.20
N ARG A 89 -6.58 16.85 -10.50
CA ARG A 89 -7.39 15.95 -11.30
C ARG A 89 -7.84 16.65 -12.56
N GLU A 90 -7.62 15.99 -13.70
CA GLU A 90 -7.93 16.52 -15.01
C GLU A 90 -8.83 15.53 -15.77
N THR A 91 -9.80 16.06 -16.50
CA THR A 91 -10.58 15.21 -17.42
C THR A 91 -9.70 14.86 -18.63
N ASP A 92 -9.68 13.59 -19.02
CA ASP A 92 -8.96 13.18 -20.23
C ASP A 92 -9.57 13.88 -21.46
N PRO A 93 -8.76 14.61 -22.26
CA PRO A 93 -9.24 15.28 -23.46
C PRO A 93 -9.77 14.33 -24.54
N ARG A 94 -9.35 13.06 -24.53
CA ARG A 94 -9.77 12.03 -25.48
C ARG A 94 -11.01 11.24 -25.03
N ASP A 95 -11.20 11.10 -23.70
CA ASP A 95 -12.37 10.43 -23.12
C ASP A 95 -12.84 11.16 -21.86
N ARG A 96 -13.84 12.01 -22.00
CA ARG A 96 -14.40 12.84 -20.93
C ARG A 96 -14.97 12.06 -19.74
N ARG A 97 -15.11 10.73 -19.87
CA ARG A 97 -15.55 9.85 -18.77
C ARG A 97 -14.39 9.43 -17.88
N LYS A 98 -13.14 9.67 -18.31
CA LYS A 98 -11.93 9.31 -17.56
C LYS A 98 -11.34 10.54 -16.89
N THR A 99 -10.82 10.32 -15.68
CA THR A 99 -10.10 11.35 -14.90
C THR A 99 -8.66 10.90 -14.69
N LEU A 100 -7.74 11.76 -15.04
CA LEU A 100 -6.31 11.64 -14.78
C LEU A 100 -5.95 12.32 -13.45
N VAL A 101 -4.98 11.77 -12.77
CA VAL A 101 -4.43 12.28 -11.50
C VAL A 101 -2.93 12.50 -11.66
N ARG A 102 -2.45 13.65 -11.20
CA ARG A 102 -1.02 14.00 -11.12
C ARG A 102 -0.67 14.47 -9.72
N LEU A 103 0.55 14.23 -9.29
CA LEU A 103 1.12 14.92 -8.13
C LEU A 103 1.42 16.37 -8.50
N THR A 104 1.17 17.28 -7.55
CA THR A 104 1.67 18.65 -7.64
C THR A 104 3.09 18.73 -7.07
N GLN A 105 3.77 19.85 -7.29
CA GLN A 105 5.05 20.11 -6.62
C GLN A 105 4.91 20.08 -5.08
N ALA A 106 3.79 20.60 -4.54
CA ALA A 106 3.49 20.53 -3.11
C ALA A 106 3.25 19.08 -2.64
N GLY A 107 2.58 18.26 -3.47
CA GLY A 107 2.39 16.84 -3.19
C GLY A 107 3.69 16.06 -3.14
N GLU A 108 4.59 16.31 -4.09
CA GLU A 108 5.90 15.67 -4.11
C GLU A 108 6.77 16.12 -2.93
N ALA A 109 6.77 17.40 -2.59
CA ALA A 109 7.48 17.93 -1.42
C ALA A 109 6.94 17.30 -0.11
N ALA A 110 5.62 17.15 0.02
CA ALA A 110 4.99 16.49 1.16
C ALA A 110 5.36 15.00 1.24
N ARG A 111 5.41 14.31 0.10
CA ARG A 111 5.84 12.91 0.00
C ARG A 111 7.27 12.74 0.51
N LEU A 112 8.21 13.53 0.00
CA LEU A 112 9.61 13.47 0.40
C LEU A 112 9.81 13.79 1.89
N ALA A 113 9.11 14.80 2.42
CA ALA A 113 9.17 15.14 3.84
C ALA A 113 8.67 13.99 4.73
N ASN A 114 7.59 13.32 4.31
CA ASN A 114 7.06 12.17 5.03
C ASN A 114 7.98 10.94 4.93
N GLU A 115 8.54 10.70 3.74
CA GLU A 115 9.52 9.63 3.52
C GLU A 115 10.73 9.81 4.45
N GLN A 116 11.28 11.02 4.53
CA GLN A 116 12.39 11.32 5.43
C GLN A 116 12.02 11.07 6.90
N ALA A 117 10.86 11.56 7.35
CA ALA A 117 10.41 11.34 8.73
C ALA A 117 10.22 9.85 9.07
N MET A 118 9.74 9.06 8.10
CA MET A 118 9.60 7.62 8.25
C MET A 118 10.95 6.90 8.26
N ASN A 119 11.87 7.29 7.39
CA ASN A 119 13.24 6.75 7.36
C ASN A 119 13.96 7.02 8.68
N ASP A 120 13.87 8.24 9.22
CA ASP A 120 14.43 8.59 10.51
C ASP A 120 13.80 7.77 11.66
N TYR A 121 12.49 7.56 11.61
CA TYR A 121 11.79 6.72 12.59
C TYR A 121 12.28 5.28 12.56
N PHE A 122 12.34 4.67 11.37
CA PHE A 122 12.82 3.30 11.20
C PHE A 122 14.30 3.17 11.54
N ALA A 123 15.14 4.14 11.16
CA ALA A 123 16.56 4.14 11.54
C ALA A 123 16.74 4.08 13.06
N ARG A 124 15.95 4.85 13.82
CA ARG A 124 15.98 4.81 15.29
C ARG A 124 15.51 3.47 15.87
N ILE A 125 14.58 2.78 15.20
CA ILE A 125 14.19 1.41 15.61
C ILE A 125 15.32 0.44 15.35
N MET A 126 15.88 0.46 14.14
CA MET A 126 16.96 -0.45 13.74
C MET A 126 18.21 -0.28 14.61
N ALA A 127 18.53 0.95 15.00
CA ALA A 127 19.66 1.24 15.90
C ALA A 127 19.52 0.66 17.33
N ARG A 128 18.36 0.10 17.67
CA ARG A 128 18.13 -0.58 18.97
C ARG A 128 18.37 -2.09 18.90
N LEU A 129 18.63 -2.62 17.72
CA LEU A 129 18.87 -4.02 17.46
C LEU A 129 20.35 -4.27 17.20
N THR A 130 20.84 -5.43 17.61
CA THR A 130 22.19 -5.86 17.24
C THR A 130 22.25 -6.28 15.78
N PRO A 131 23.47 -6.34 15.17
CA PRO A 131 23.62 -6.84 13.80
C PRO A 131 23.05 -8.26 13.61
N GLU A 132 23.20 -9.13 14.61
CA GLU A 132 22.69 -10.51 14.59
C GLU A 132 21.16 -10.54 14.61
N GLU A 133 20.52 -9.73 15.46
CA GLU A 133 19.06 -9.60 15.52
C GLU A 133 18.48 -9.03 14.20
N LEU A 134 19.17 -8.06 13.59
CA LEU A 134 18.81 -7.53 12.28
C LEU A 134 18.88 -8.58 11.17
N ALA A 135 19.93 -9.38 11.16
CA ALA A 135 20.10 -10.46 10.18
C ALA A 135 19.00 -11.52 10.33
N GLN A 136 18.69 -11.92 11.57
CA GLN A 136 17.61 -12.87 11.86
C GLN A 136 16.23 -12.31 11.48
N ALA A 137 15.97 -11.05 11.82
CA ALA A 137 14.70 -10.39 11.49
C ALA A 137 14.49 -10.31 9.97
N ASN A 138 15.53 -9.99 9.19
CA ASN A 138 15.47 -9.94 7.75
C ASN A 138 15.20 -11.33 7.15
N ALA A 139 15.90 -12.36 7.60
CA ALA A 139 15.69 -13.73 7.12
C ALA A 139 14.25 -14.22 7.39
N VAL A 140 13.72 -13.97 8.59
CA VAL A 140 12.35 -14.35 8.95
C VAL A 140 11.32 -13.53 8.17
N LYS A 141 11.55 -12.23 7.98
CA LYS A 141 10.67 -11.34 7.21
C LYS A 141 10.49 -11.86 5.77
N ASP A 142 11.58 -12.16 5.09
CA ASP A 142 11.54 -12.59 3.70
C ASP A 142 10.84 -13.96 3.57
N ALA A 143 11.19 -14.92 4.41
CA ALA A 143 10.56 -16.23 4.44
C ALA A 143 9.04 -16.16 4.75
N LEU A 144 8.63 -15.26 5.66
CA LEU A 144 7.21 -15.06 6.00
C LEU A 144 6.43 -14.43 4.85
N LEU A 145 7.00 -13.44 4.17
CA LEU A 145 6.36 -12.81 3.01
C LEU A 145 6.17 -13.82 1.88
N ASP A 146 7.19 -14.63 1.59
CA ASP A 146 7.10 -15.67 0.56
C ASP A 146 6.04 -16.73 0.90
N ALA A 147 5.99 -17.17 2.16
CA ALA A 147 5.00 -18.13 2.61
C ALA A 147 3.56 -17.57 2.51
N ILE A 148 3.33 -16.32 2.90
CA ILE A 148 2.01 -15.66 2.79
C ILE A 148 1.63 -15.49 1.31
N ALA A 149 2.56 -15.07 0.46
CA ALA A 149 2.30 -14.92 -0.97
C ALA A 149 1.92 -16.25 -1.63
N ALA A 150 2.63 -17.33 -1.29
CA ALA A 150 2.32 -18.67 -1.79
C ALA A 150 0.93 -19.15 -1.36
N GLU A 151 0.55 -18.95 -0.09
CA GLU A 151 -0.76 -19.35 0.41
C GLU A 151 -1.89 -18.53 -0.21
N ASN A 152 -1.70 -17.20 -0.36
CA ASN A 152 -2.69 -16.36 -1.03
C ASN A 152 -2.92 -16.81 -2.48
N ALA A 153 -1.87 -17.11 -3.24
CA ALA A 153 -1.98 -17.61 -4.60
C ALA A 153 -2.72 -18.98 -4.66
N ALA A 154 -2.48 -19.85 -3.69
CA ALA A 154 -3.19 -21.13 -3.60
C ALA A 154 -4.69 -20.91 -3.32
N MET A 155 -5.03 -20.01 -2.40
CA MET A 155 -6.44 -19.68 -2.11
C MET A 155 -7.16 -19.06 -3.30
N GLU A 156 -6.54 -18.12 -4.02
CA GLU A 156 -7.11 -17.51 -5.24
C GLU A 156 -7.42 -18.58 -6.30
N THR A 157 -6.54 -19.59 -6.45
CA THR A 157 -6.76 -20.69 -7.39
C THR A 157 -7.93 -21.57 -6.97
N GLN A 158 -8.15 -21.78 -5.66
CA GLN A 158 -9.26 -22.58 -5.13
C GLN A 158 -10.61 -21.88 -5.21
N PHE A 159 -10.63 -20.55 -5.05
CA PHE A 159 -11.85 -19.74 -5.01
C PHE A 159 -12.16 -19.03 -6.33
N SER A 160 -11.40 -19.24 -7.40
CA SER A 160 -11.81 -18.78 -8.74
C SER A 160 -13.11 -19.49 -9.11
N PRO A 161 -14.23 -18.77 -9.32
CA PRO A 161 -15.48 -19.39 -9.72
C PRO A 161 -15.27 -20.09 -11.07
N LYS A 162 -15.39 -21.41 -11.08
CA LYS A 162 -15.44 -22.19 -12.31
C LYS A 162 -16.67 -21.73 -13.10
N GLY A 163 -16.44 -21.04 -14.22
CA GLY A 163 -17.38 -20.94 -15.32
C GLY A 163 -18.45 -19.87 -15.19
N GLU A 164 -18.13 -18.63 -15.53
CA GLU A 164 -19.11 -17.85 -16.31
C GLU A 164 -19.15 -18.44 -17.73
N PRO A 165 -20.32 -18.89 -18.22
CA PRO A 165 -20.46 -19.25 -19.62
C PRO A 165 -20.22 -18.01 -20.49
N PRO A 166 -19.68 -18.16 -21.71
CA PRO A 166 -19.50 -17.04 -22.61
C PRO A 166 -20.84 -16.34 -22.83
N HIS A 167 -20.93 -15.05 -22.53
CA HIS A 167 -22.05 -14.23 -22.96
C HIS A 167 -22.11 -14.30 -24.48
N ASP A 168 -23.09 -15.07 -24.95
CA ASP A 168 -23.53 -15.11 -26.35
C ASP A 168 -23.91 -13.70 -26.76
N LYS A 169 -23.05 -13.05 -27.55
CA LYS A 169 -23.42 -11.86 -28.30
C LYS A 169 -23.94 -12.36 -29.62
N ASP A 170 -25.24 -12.48 -29.70
CA ASP A 170 -25.99 -12.41 -30.95
C ASP A 170 -27.49 -12.41 -30.59
N ILE A 171 -28.10 -11.25 -30.58
CA ILE A 171 -29.36 -10.87 -31.30
C ILE A 171 -29.47 -9.34 -31.12
#